data_fcbfb50e91d23ffc9dbe456a5bbc90d9
#
_entry.id   fcbfb50e91d23ffc9dbe456a5bbc90d9
#
_cell.length_a   1.000
_cell.length_b   1.000
_cell.length_c   1.000
_cell.angle_alpha   90.00
_cell.angle_beta   90.00
_cell.angle_gamma   90.00
#
_symmetry.space_group_name_H-M   'P 1'
#
loop_
_entity.id
_entity.type
_entity.pdbx_description
1 polymer ?
#
loop_
_entity_poly.entity_id
_entity_poly.type
_entity_poly.pdbx_seq_one_letter_code
_entity_poly.pdbx_strand_id
1 'polypeptide(L)'
;MEQNLTFADLGLSEEILQALEKKGYGYPTRIQAEAIPEFLQWKDVIAKAPTGTGKTFAFGIPMIEHIDAESEDLQGLILAPTRELAIQICDELRGLLTYYKNIRVAVVYGGAKIEGQIKQLKAHPQIVVATPGRLMDHYKRHTISFDKVQTVVLDEADRMLDMGFFDDVTRIIEKVKNRRNLGLFSATISQEVMTVSWMYQRDEVEITVPADTDNRPDITQYSITCPPLEKIDMVSRLIRTLRLERTIVFCNTKVMCQRLRDDLVRMGLDADCIHGEIPQQKREKTMRTFKDGKLPILIATDVASRGIDVDDVDCVINYDVPEENEYYIHRIGRTGRAKKKGIAVSILGTFPEQAKLAEIAKYSHYVVQPVKFAEDGALVEEEPPKPRKAPPRRRFR
;
A
#
# COMPACT_ATOMS: atom_id res chain seq x y z
N MET A 1 -4.79 -19.83 27.95
CA MET A 1 -4.97 -18.41 28.29
C MET A 1 -3.80 -17.68 27.63
N GLU A 2 -4.01 -17.17 26.43
CA GLU A 2 -3.05 -16.24 25.82
C GLU A 2 -3.08 -14.98 26.68
N GLN A 3 -1.98 -14.70 27.37
CA GLN A 3 -1.79 -13.41 28.03
C GLN A 3 -1.84 -12.36 26.92
N ASN A 4 -2.82 -11.46 26.96
CA ASN A 4 -2.90 -10.35 26.01
C ASN A 4 -1.68 -9.44 26.26
N LEU A 5 -0.63 -9.64 25.46
CA LEU A 5 0.59 -8.83 25.47
C LEU A 5 0.20 -7.36 25.25
N THR A 6 0.64 -6.47 26.13
CA THR A 6 0.43 -5.03 25.99
C THR A 6 1.69 -4.35 25.45
N PHE A 7 1.59 -3.10 25.00
CA PHE A 7 2.79 -2.34 24.61
C PHE A 7 3.73 -2.08 25.79
N ALA A 8 3.21 -2.00 27.01
CA ALA A 8 4.02 -1.84 28.22
C ALA A 8 4.94 -3.05 28.48
N ASP A 9 4.52 -4.25 28.07
CA ASP A 9 5.31 -5.48 28.19
C ASP A 9 6.50 -5.54 27.21
N LEU A 10 6.56 -4.64 26.22
CA LEU A 10 7.64 -4.57 25.24
C LEU A 10 8.84 -3.72 25.69
N GLY A 11 8.79 -3.13 26.89
CA GLY A 11 9.89 -2.34 27.44
C GLY A 11 10.12 -1.00 26.77
N LEU A 12 9.04 -0.37 26.29
CA LEU A 12 9.06 0.92 25.60
C LEU A 12 9.12 2.10 26.59
N SER A 13 9.62 3.24 26.13
CA SER A 13 9.64 4.48 26.90
C SER A 13 8.24 4.99 27.25
N GLU A 14 8.16 5.77 28.31
CA GLU A 14 6.91 6.39 28.77
C GLU A 14 6.29 7.28 27.68
N GLU A 15 7.12 8.02 26.94
CA GLU A 15 6.70 8.90 25.85
C GLU A 15 6.01 8.14 24.72
N ILE A 16 6.52 6.97 24.34
CA ILE A 16 5.88 6.10 23.32
C ILE A 16 4.58 5.54 23.87
N LEU A 17 4.55 5.06 25.11
CA LEU A 17 3.33 4.50 25.71
C LEU A 17 2.20 5.54 25.77
N GLN A 18 2.51 6.77 26.17
CA GLN A 18 1.53 7.87 26.20
C GLN A 18 1.05 8.23 24.78
N ALA A 19 1.94 8.20 23.78
CA ALA A 19 1.57 8.47 22.40
C ALA A 19 0.63 7.40 21.84
N LEU A 20 0.87 6.13 22.16
CA LEU A 20 0.02 5.00 21.78
C LEU A 20 -1.34 5.07 22.47
N GLU A 21 -1.39 5.34 23.76
CA GLU A 21 -2.61 5.50 24.52
C GLU A 21 -3.49 6.64 23.96
N LYS A 22 -2.88 7.80 23.69
CA LYS A 22 -3.57 8.94 23.07
C LYS A 22 -4.18 8.61 21.72
N LYS A 23 -3.54 7.70 20.97
CA LYS A 23 -4.05 7.21 19.68
C LYS A 23 -5.08 6.07 19.82
N GLY A 24 -5.33 5.57 21.03
CA GLY A 24 -6.28 4.48 21.31
C GLY A 24 -5.72 3.08 21.03
N TYR A 25 -4.40 2.92 20.93
CA TYR A 25 -3.74 1.63 20.74
C TYR A 25 -3.35 1.02 22.08
N GLY A 26 -4.10 0.01 22.55
CA GLY A 26 -3.81 -0.68 23.82
C GLY A 26 -2.94 -1.93 23.66
N TYR A 27 -3.05 -2.60 22.56
CA TYR A 27 -2.40 -3.88 22.30
C TYR A 27 -1.62 -3.87 21.00
N PRO A 28 -0.40 -4.46 20.96
CA PRO A 28 0.35 -4.59 19.72
C PRO A 28 -0.33 -5.60 18.78
N THR A 29 -0.28 -5.32 17.49
CA THR A 29 -0.61 -6.31 16.48
C THR A 29 0.46 -7.41 16.46
N ARG A 30 0.17 -8.53 15.81
CA ARG A 30 1.11 -9.66 15.75
C ARG A 30 2.47 -9.25 15.18
N ILE A 31 2.50 -8.48 14.08
CA ILE A 31 3.78 -8.00 13.51
C ILE A 31 4.53 -7.09 14.46
N GLN A 32 3.83 -6.26 15.23
CA GLN A 32 4.44 -5.38 16.24
C GLN A 32 5.00 -6.18 17.41
N ALA A 33 4.24 -7.15 17.92
CA ALA A 33 4.66 -8.01 19.03
C ALA A 33 5.91 -8.83 18.69
N GLU A 34 6.03 -9.29 17.44
CA GLU A 34 7.17 -10.10 16.98
C GLU A 34 8.37 -9.23 16.57
N ALA A 35 8.15 -8.09 15.87
CA ALA A 35 9.24 -7.31 15.29
C ALA A 35 9.86 -6.29 16.24
N ILE A 36 9.07 -5.65 17.12
CA ILE A 36 9.59 -4.60 18.02
C ILE A 36 10.72 -5.13 18.92
N PRO A 37 10.58 -6.27 19.63
CA PRO A 37 11.65 -6.77 20.49
C PRO A 37 12.94 -7.09 19.76
N GLU A 38 12.83 -7.65 18.56
CA GLU A 38 14.00 -8.03 17.74
C GLU A 38 14.74 -6.78 17.22
N PHE A 39 13.98 -5.80 16.77
CA PHE A 39 14.53 -4.55 16.25
C PHE A 39 15.17 -3.69 17.35
N LEU A 40 14.61 -3.70 18.59
CA LEU A 40 15.20 -3.07 19.77
C LEU A 40 16.57 -3.69 20.14
N GLN A 41 16.80 -4.96 19.82
CA GLN A 41 18.08 -5.63 20.00
C GLN A 41 19.07 -5.38 18.86
N TRP A 42 18.76 -4.46 17.94
CA TRP A 42 19.58 -4.15 16.75
C TRP A 42 19.70 -5.29 15.75
N LYS A 43 18.80 -6.27 15.77
CA LYS A 43 18.80 -7.35 14.77
C LYS A 43 18.28 -6.86 13.43
N ASP A 44 18.79 -7.44 12.37
CA ASP A 44 18.18 -7.31 11.06
C ASP A 44 16.87 -8.10 11.01
N VAL A 45 15.84 -7.54 10.39
CA VAL A 45 14.51 -8.15 10.32
C VAL A 45 14.02 -8.19 8.88
N ILE A 46 13.55 -9.35 8.44
CA ILE A 46 12.76 -9.49 7.23
C ILE A 46 11.33 -9.87 7.61
N ALA A 47 10.39 -8.97 7.36
CA ALA A 47 9.02 -9.09 7.83
C ALA A 47 8.05 -9.19 6.66
N LYS A 48 7.43 -10.35 6.49
CA LYS A 48 6.33 -10.58 5.57
C LYS A 48 5.01 -10.38 6.29
N ALA A 49 4.30 -9.30 5.96
CA ALA A 49 2.99 -9.01 6.54
C ALA A 49 2.11 -8.22 5.56
N PRO A 50 0.81 -8.51 5.49
CA PRO A 50 -0.13 -7.76 4.65
C PRO A 50 -0.14 -6.26 4.95
N THR A 51 -0.65 -5.46 4.02
CA THR A 51 -0.87 -4.03 4.25
C THR A 51 -1.94 -3.84 5.33
N GLY A 52 -1.78 -2.82 6.19
CA GLY A 52 -2.72 -2.52 7.27
C GLY A 52 -2.53 -3.33 8.55
N THR A 53 -1.49 -4.16 8.65
CA THR A 53 -1.17 -4.95 9.85
C THR A 53 -0.41 -4.17 10.94
N GLY A 54 -0.06 -2.89 10.68
CA GLY A 54 0.68 -2.05 11.62
C GLY A 54 2.20 -2.10 11.46
N LYS A 55 2.72 -2.44 10.26
CA LYS A 55 4.16 -2.47 9.97
C LYS A 55 4.88 -1.17 10.33
N THR A 56 4.27 -0.01 10.07
CA THR A 56 4.88 1.29 10.36
C THR A 56 5.29 1.43 11.81
N PHE A 57 4.45 0.99 12.74
CA PHE A 57 4.79 1.01 14.17
C PHE A 57 5.79 -0.10 14.55
N ALA A 58 5.76 -1.24 13.84
CA ALA A 58 6.68 -2.34 14.10
C ALA A 58 8.15 -1.94 13.89
N PHE A 59 8.44 -1.06 12.92
CA PHE A 59 9.79 -0.52 12.73
C PHE A 59 9.97 0.90 13.30
N GLY A 60 8.92 1.72 13.32
CA GLY A 60 8.99 3.11 13.74
C GLY A 60 9.22 3.28 15.23
N ILE A 61 8.55 2.48 16.07
CA ILE A 61 8.71 2.51 17.51
C ILE A 61 10.17 2.20 17.90
N PRO A 62 10.74 1.04 17.53
CA PRO A 62 12.12 0.73 17.92
C PRO A 62 13.15 1.68 17.29
N MET A 63 12.88 2.22 16.11
CA MET A 63 13.74 3.26 15.52
C MET A 63 13.76 4.52 16.40
N ILE A 64 12.59 4.99 16.89
CA ILE A 64 12.49 6.16 17.78
C ILE A 64 13.21 5.88 19.11
N GLU A 65 13.04 4.69 19.68
CA GLU A 65 13.71 4.29 20.93
C GLU A 65 15.26 4.30 20.83
N HIS A 66 15.78 4.13 19.60
CA HIS A 66 17.21 4.14 19.35
C HIS A 66 17.79 5.54 19.10
N ILE A 67 16.95 6.57 18.94
CA ILE A 67 17.43 7.92 18.65
C ILE A 67 18.07 8.57 19.88
N ASP A 68 19.30 8.99 19.74
CA ASP A 68 19.92 9.94 20.67
C ASP A 68 19.35 11.34 20.39
N ALA A 69 18.44 11.78 21.27
CA ALA A 69 17.74 13.05 21.15
C ALA A 69 18.65 14.29 21.37
N GLU A 70 19.83 14.10 21.93
CA GLU A 70 20.82 15.17 22.13
C GLU A 70 21.71 15.40 20.87
N SER A 71 21.70 14.43 19.94
CA SER A 71 22.42 14.55 18.68
C SER A 71 21.56 15.20 17.60
N GLU A 72 22.15 16.10 16.84
CA GLU A 72 21.55 16.70 15.63
C GLU A 72 21.83 15.89 14.36
N ASP A 73 22.45 14.72 14.47
CA ASP A 73 22.78 13.87 13.34
C ASP A 73 21.56 13.07 12.86
N LEU A 74 21.54 12.77 11.56
CA LEU A 74 20.61 11.79 11.00
C LEU A 74 20.98 10.38 11.47
N GLN A 75 20.06 9.68 12.14
CA GLN A 75 20.30 8.38 12.75
C GLN A 75 19.40 7.27 12.18
N GLY A 76 18.19 7.62 11.75
CA GLY A 76 17.22 6.71 11.16
C GLY A 76 16.86 7.07 9.73
N LEU A 77 16.82 6.07 8.83
CA LEU A 77 16.46 6.23 7.44
C LEU A 77 15.41 5.24 7.03
N ILE A 78 14.28 5.71 6.48
CA ILE A 78 13.20 4.88 5.98
C ILE A 78 13.02 5.15 4.50
N LEU A 79 13.05 4.09 3.68
CA LEU A 79 12.78 4.14 2.26
C LEU A 79 11.35 3.64 1.98
N ALA A 80 10.63 4.38 1.13
CA ALA A 80 9.30 4.04 0.68
C ALA A 80 9.20 4.17 -0.84
N PRO A 81 8.44 3.30 -1.54
CA PRO A 81 8.34 3.32 -3.00
C PRO A 81 7.67 4.58 -3.56
N THR A 82 6.76 5.17 -2.79
CA THR A 82 5.94 6.29 -3.25
C THR A 82 6.00 7.47 -2.28
N ARG A 83 5.68 8.64 -2.81
CA ARG A 83 5.63 9.90 -2.05
C ARG A 83 4.55 9.86 -0.99
N GLU A 84 3.40 9.33 -1.37
CA GLU A 84 2.22 9.22 -0.55
C GLU A 84 2.51 8.37 0.69
N LEU A 85 3.14 7.21 0.49
CA LEU A 85 3.56 6.34 1.60
C LEU A 85 4.64 7.01 2.47
N ALA A 86 5.62 7.68 1.84
CA ALA A 86 6.64 8.40 2.61
C ALA A 86 6.04 9.50 3.50
N ILE A 87 5.05 10.24 2.99
CA ILE A 87 4.33 11.26 3.76
C ILE A 87 3.54 10.60 4.90
N GLN A 88 2.81 9.52 4.61
CA GLN A 88 2.03 8.78 5.60
C GLN A 88 2.92 8.28 6.74
N ILE A 89 4.02 7.58 6.43
CA ILE A 89 4.98 7.11 7.43
C ILE A 89 5.51 8.28 8.28
N CYS A 90 5.87 9.40 7.64
CA CYS A 90 6.36 10.58 8.35
C CYS A 90 5.32 11.13 9.33
N ASP A 91 4.04 11.19 8.94
CA ASP A 91 2.95 11.68 9.79
C ASP A 91 2.61 10.70 10.92
N GLU A 92 2.69 9.40 10.69
CA GLU A 92 2.55 8.38 11.73
C GLU A 92 3.68 8.49 12.79
N LEU A 93 4.95 8.66 12.34
CA LEU A 93 6.07 8.86 13.25
C LEU A 93 5.95 10.18 14.03
N ARG A 94 5.51 11.28 13.40
CA ARG A 94 5.23 12.54 14.12
C ARG A 94 4.19 12.34 15.21
N GLY A 95 3.19 11.50 14.96
CA GLY A 95 2.20 11.15 15.96
C GLY A 95 2.78 10.39 17.15
N LEU A 96 3.78 9.52 16.93
CA LEU A 96 4.51 8.84 18.02
C LEU A 96 5.45 9.79 18.77
N LEU A 97 5.97 10.81 18.10
CA LEU A 97 6.87 11.81 18.69
C LEU A 97 6.16 12.93 19.47
N THR A 98 4.85 12.81 19.72
CA THR A 98 4.05 13.86 20.36
C THR A 98 4.61 14.31 21.73
N TYR A 99 5.22 13.42 22.46
CA TYR A 99 5.77 13.67 23.81
C TYR A 99 7.30 13.86 23.82
N TYR A 100 7.97 13.68 22.66
CA TYR A 100 9.40 13.97 22.50
C TYR A 100 9.62 15.44 22.10
N LYS A 101 10.55 16.12 22.75
CA LYS A 101 10.82 17.55 22.48
C LYS A 101 11.87 17.77 21.39
N ASN A 102 12.87 16.89 21.29
CA ASN A 102 14.08 17.12 20.51
C ASN A 102 14.20 16.22 19.26
N ILE A 103 13.34 15.20 19.10
CA ILE A 103 13.38 14.32 17.93
C ILE A 103 12.52 14.90 16.81
N ARG A 104 13.12 15.01 15.62
CA ARG A 104 12.47 15.55 14.41
C ARG A 104 12.49 14.50 13.31
N VAL A 105 11.40 14.46 12.55
CA VAL A 105 11.30 13.65 11.34
C VAL A 105 11.02 14.53 10.13
N ALA A 106 11.75 14.30 9.04
CA ALA A 106 11.55 14.97 7.76
C ALA A 106 11.20 13.96 6.67
N VAL A 107 10.53 14.44 5.61
CA VAL A 107 10.22 13.64 4.44
C VAL A 107 10.79 14.27 3.18
N VAL A 108 11.45 13.43 2.33
CA VAL A 108 12.00 13.87 1.05
C VAL A 108 11.54 12.94 -0.08
N TYR A 109 10.94 13.51 -1.13
CA TYR A 109 10.37 12.75 -2.24
C TYR A 109 10.42 13.52 -3.56
N GLY A 110 10.41 12.80 -4.65
CA GLY A 110 10.46 13.38 -5.99
C GLY A 110 9.18 14.19 -6.35
N GLY A 111 9.29 15.16 -7.28
CA GLY A 111 8.18 15.97 -7.80
C GLY A 111 7.74 17.16 -6.94
N ALA A 112 8.28 17.32 -5.74
CA ALA A 112 8.18 18.55 -4.98
C ALA A 112 9.41 19.45 -5.20
N LYS A 113 9.26 20.75 -4.90
CA LYS A 113 10.38 21.70 -4.96
C LYS A 113 11.47 21.31 -3.97
N ILE A 114 12.71 21.22 -4.44
CA ILE A 114 13.82 20.73 -3.62
C ILE A 114 14.21 21.73 -2.50
N GLU A 115 14.01 23.03 -2.73
CA GLU A 115 14.37 24.09 -1.78
C GLU A 115 13.61 23.93 -0.46
N GLY A 116 12.33 23.55 -0.53
CA GLY A 116 11.52 23.29 0.66
C GLY A 116 12.04 22.11 1.48
N GLN A 117 12.53 21.06 0.79
CA GLN A 117 13.09 19.88 1.44
C GLN A 117 14.49 20.20 2.04
N ILE A 118 15.32 20.98 1.34
CA ILE A 118 16.59 21.46 1.89
C ILE A 118 16.35 22.23 3.19
N LYS A 119 15.32 23.08 3.25
CA LYS A 119 14.96 23.79 4.48
C LYS A 119 14.57 22.84 5.62
N GLN A 120 13.85 21.77 5.32
CA GLN A 120 13.51 20.74 6.31
C GLN A 120 14.75 20.00 6.81
N LEU A 121 15.66 19.62 5.90
CA LEU A 121 16.91 18.93 6.27
C LEU A 121 17.84 19.81 7.10
N LYS A 122 17.86 21.15 6.86
CA LYS A 122 18.61 22.11 7.68
C LYS A 122 18.10 22.27 9.12
N ALA A 123 16.92 21.73 9.42
CA ALA A 123 16.42 21.66 10.79
C ALA A 123 16.98 20.45 11.56
N HIS A 124 17.95 19.75 10.99
CA HIS A 124 18.65 18.60 11.58
C HIS A 124 17.69 17.50 12.07
N PRO A 125 16.90 16.86 11.18
CA PRO A 125 16.04 15.76 11.57
C PRO A 125 16.87 14.51 11.85
N GLN A 126 16.58 13.84 12.96
CA GLN A 126 17.22 12.57 13.32
C GLN A 126 16.67 11.39 12.50
N ILE A 127 15.47 11.53 11.96
CA ILE A 127 14.85 10.53 11.10
C ILE A 127 14.45 11.15 9.77
N VAL A 128 14.78 10.50 8.67
CA VAL A 128 14.34 10.90 7.33
C VAL A 128 13.57 9.74 6.67
N VAL A 129 12.38 10.05 6.19
CA VAL A 129 11.59 9.17 5.33
C VAL A 129 11.75 9.63 3.88
N ALA A 130 12.04 8.73 2.96
CA ALA A 130 12.42 9.14 1.62
C ALA A 130 11.94 8.20 0.52
N THR A 131 11.73 8.74 -0.71
CA THR A 131 11.77 7.93 -1.92
C THR A 131 13.22 7.83 -2.42
N PRO A 132 13.68 6.63 -2.90
CA PRO A 132 15.09 6.37 -3.19
C PRO A 132 15.78 7.41 -4.08
N GLY A 133 15.20 7.70 -5.25
CA GLY A 133 15.80 8.62 -6.22
C GLY A 133 15.98 10.05 -5.70
N ARG A 134 15.00 10.59 -4.91
CA ARG A 134 15.13 11.93 -4.31
C ARG A 134 16.15 11.95 -3.18
N LEU A 135 16.24 10.89 -2.40
CA LEU A 135 17.25 10.78 -1.36
C LEU A 135 18.67 10.81 -1.97
N MET A 136 18.87 10.08 -3.07
CA MET A 136 20.14 10.11 -3.81
C MET A 136 20.44 11.47 -4.43
N ASP A 137 19.43 12.24 -4.87
CA ASP A 137 19.62 13.63 -5.32
C ASP A 137 20.10 14.54 -4.18
N HIS A 138 19.50 14.44 -2.98
CA HIS A 138 19.97 15.16 -1.79
C HIS A 138 21.38 14.75 -1.38
N TYR A 139 21.71 13.45 -1.43
CA TYR A 139 23.05 12.95 -1.13
C TYR A 139 24.11 13.51 -2.09
N LYS A 140 23.83 13.49 -3.41
CA LYS A 140 24.72 14.06 -4.44
C LYS A 140 24.90 15.57 -4.29
N ARG A 141 23.92 16.28 -3.75
CA ARG A 141 23.97 17.73 -3.46
C ARG A 141 24.60 18.06 -2.11
N HIS A 142 25.05 17.06 -1.36
CA HIS A 142 25.58 17.22 0.00
C HIS A 142 24.63 17.97 0.95
N THR A 143 23.32 17.82 0.76
CA THR A 143 22.29 18.38 1.65
C THR A 143 21.85 17.39 2.73
N ILE A 144 22.36 16.16 2.68
CA ILE A 144 22.19 15.10 3.66
C ILE A 144 23.46 14.25 3.71
N SER A 145 23.83 13.76 4.90
CA SER A 145 24.89 12.75 5.10
C SER A 145 24.29 11.49 5.73
N PHE A 146 24.90 10.34 5.43
CA PHE A 146 24.53 9.04 6.02
C PHE A 146 25.53 8.54 7.06
N ASP A 147 26.54 9.35 7.41
CA ASP A 147 27.67 8.93 8.24
C ASP A 147 27.27 8.47 9.65
N LYS A 148 26.15 8.97 10.17
CA LYS A 148 25.64 8.64 11.50
C LYS A 148 24.37 7.81 11.48
N VAL A 149 23.89 7.40 10.31
CA VAL A 149 22.72 6.54 10.19
C VAL A 149 23.04 5.15 10.74
N GLN A 150 22.23 4.71 11.69
CA GLN A 150 22.36 3.42 12.36
C GLN A 150 21.28 2.42 11.93
N THR A 151 20.07 2.90 11.68
CA THR A 151 18.93 2.08 11.28
C THR A 151 18.47 2.45 9.87
N VAL A 152 18.34 1.43 9.02
CA VAL A 152 17.74 1.57 7.69
C VAL A 152 16.52 0.66 7.60
N VAL A 153 15.42 1.17 7.09
CA VAL A 153 14.19 0.42 6.85
C VAL A 153 13.74 0.59 5.40
N LEU A 154 13.37 -0.52 4.77
CA LEU A 154 12.65 -0.53 3.50
C LEU A 154 11.21 -0.95 3.77
N ASP A 155 10.25 -0.04 3.59
CA ASP A 155 8.82 -0.38 3.66
C ASP A 155 8.24 -0.58 2.27
N GLU A 156 7.35 -1.55 2.12
CA GLU A 156 6.89 -2.09 0.84
C GLU A 156 8.09 -2.42 -0.09
N ALA A 157 9.06 -3.18 0.46
CA ALA A 157 10.32 -3.47 -0.22
C ALA A 157 10.11 -4.16 -1.59
N ASP A 158 9.23 -5.17 -1.67
CA ASP A 158 8.84 -5.84 -2.91
C ASP A 158 8.45 -4.82 -3.98
N ARG A 159 7.58 -3.94 -3.63
CA ARG A 159 7.05 -2.91 -4.51
C ARG A 159 8.10 -1.88 -4.94
N MET A 160 9.00 -1.52 -4.04
CA MET A 160 10.10 -0.60 -4.35
C MET A 160 11.04 -1.18 -5.39
N LEU A 161 11.33 -2.48 -5.26
CA LEU A 161 12.21 -3.21 -6.17
C LEU A 161 11.53 -3.45 -7.53
N ASP A 162 10.25 -3.83 -7.57
CA ASP A 162 9.42 -3.96 -8.79
C ASP A 162 9.34 -2.65 -9.60
N MET A 163 9.38 -1.51 -8.93
CA MET A 163 9.41 -0.20 -9.58
C MET A 163 10.79 0.17 -10.18
N GLY A 164 11.78 -0.72 -10.08
CA GLY A 164 13.11 -0.53 -10.62
C GLY A 164 14.05 0.27 -9.74
N PHE A 165 13.76 0.44 -8.45
CA PHE A 165 14.64 1.16 -7.51
C PHE A 165 15.76 0.28 -6.93
N PHE A 166 15.98 -0.94 -7.46
CA PHE A 166 16.99 -1.85 -6.94
C PHE A 166 18.36 -1.18 -6.80
N ASP A 167 18.85 -0.55 -7.88
CA ASP A 167 20.16 0.13 -7.89
C ASP A 167 20.25 1.31 -6.92
N ASP A 168 19.17 2.10 -6.79
CA ASP A 168 19.18 3.24 -5.86
C ASP A 168 19.15 2.76 -4.41
N VAL A 169 18.35 1.72 -4.10
CA VAL A 169 18.25 1.12 -2.77
C VAL A 169 19.60 0.53 -2.34
N THR A 170 20.22 -0.29 -3.17
CA THR A 170 21.51 -0.91 -2.87
C THR A 170 22.60 0.13 -2.68
N ARG A 171 22.68 1.15 -3.55
CA ARG A 171 23.61 2.27 -3.38
C ARG A 171 23.40 3.04 -2.08
N ILE A 172 22.15 3.23 -1.64
CA ILE A 172 21.87 3.90 -0.35
C ILE A 172 22.39 3.05 0.79
N ILE A 173 22.05 1.74 0.82
CA ILE A 173 22.47 0.82 1.88
C ILE A 173 24.00 0.79 1.98
N GLU A 174 24.71 0.72 0.84
CA GLU A 174 26.18 0.69 0.77
C GLU A 174 26.84 1.99 1.32
N LYS A 175 26.14 3.11 1.22
CA LYS A 175 26.64 4.40 1.75
C LYS A 175 26.43 4.56 3.25
N VAL A 176 25.55 3.77 3.85
CA VAL A 176 25.31 3.75 5.30
C VAL A 176 26.31 2.81 5.97
N LYS A 177 27.54 3.32 6.20
CA LYS A 177 28.66 2.50 6.70
C LYS A 177 28.54 2.10 8.16
N ASN A 178 27.86 2.92 8.97
CA ASN A 178 27.70 2.71 10.41
C ASN A 178 26.36 2.05 10.77
N ARG A 179 25.72 1.40 9.79
CA ARG A 179 24.45 0.70 10.00
C ARG A 179 24.59 -0.40 11.02
N ARG A 180 23.71 -0.39 12.00
CA ARG A 180 23.59 -1.43 13.03
C ARG A 180 22.54 -2.47 12.65
N ASN A 181 21.39 -2.03 12.08
CA ASN A 181 20.37 -2.94 11.59
C ASN A 181 19.70 -2.49 10.29
N LEU A 182 19.11 -3.45 9.58
CA LEU A 182 18.33 -3.27 8.36
C LEU A 182 16.98 -4.01 8.50
N GLY A 183 15.88 -3.28 8.35
CA GLY A 183 14.54 -3.84 8.29
C GLY A 183 14.03 -3.89 6.86
N LEU A 184 13.60 -5.08 6.41
CA LEU A 184 12.87 -5.28 5.16
C LEU A 184 11.41 -5.62 5.51
N PHE A 185 10.49 -4.70 5.26
CA PHE A 185 9.07 -4.89 5.50
C PHE A 185 8.32 -4.96 4.18
N SER A 186 7.61 -6.07 3.94
CA SER A 186 7.02 -6.34 2.64
C SER A 186 5.71 -7.13 2.77
N ALA A 187 4.84 -7.05 1.77
CA ALA A 187 3.68 -7.92 1.67
C ALA A 187 4.07 -9.28 1.07
N THR A 188 5.03 -9.29 0.16
CA THR A 188 5.56 -10.49 -0.49
C THR A 188 7.08 -10.54 -0.36
N ILE A 189 7.65 -11.74 -0.37
CA ILE A 189 9.11 -11.94 -0.39
C ILE A 189 9.48 -12.38 -1.81
N SER A 190 9.69 -11.40 -2.70
CA SER A 190 10.17 -11.64 -4.06
C SER A 190 11.64 -12.04 -4.07
N GLN A 191 12.12 -12.51 -5.24
CA GLN A 191 13.53 -12.88 -5.38
C GLN A 191 14.45 -11.66 -5.22
N GLU A 192 14.01 -10.47 -5.63
CA GLU A 192 14.74 -9.21 -5.44
C GLU A 192 14.84 -8.83 -3.96
N VAL A 193 13.76 -9.00 -3.19
CA VAL A 193 13.76 -8.76 -1.73
C VAL A 193 14.74 -9.72 -1.06
N MET A 194 14.71 -11.02 -1.41
CA MET A 194 15.67 -11.99 -0.89
C MET A 194 17.10 -11.66 -1.30
N THR A 195 17.32 -11.17 -2.53
CA THR A 195 18.65 -10.75 -2.97
C THR A 195 19.19 -9.60 -2.10
N VAL A 196 18.36 -8.58 -1.80
CA VAL A 196 18.75 -7.49 -0.89
C VAL A 196 19.03 -8.02 0.53
N SER A 197 18.21 -8.95 1.03
CA SER A 197 18.42 -9.59 2.33
C SER A 197 19.78 -10.30 2.36
N TRP A 198 20.05 -11.21 1.45
CA TRP A 198 21.31 -11.98 1.41
C TRP A 198 22.57 -11.12 1.22
N MET A 199 22.44 -10.00 0.49
CA MET A 199 23.58 -9.10 0.26
C MET A 199 23.88 -8.20 1.47
N TYR A 200 22.87 -7.81 2.22
CA TYR A 200 23.01 -6.70 3.18
C TYR A 200 22.54 -6.98 4.60
N GLN A 201 21.71 -7.99 4.86
CA GLN A 201 21.31 -8.38 6.22
C GLN A 201 22.31 -9.38 6.84
N ARG A 202 22.34 -9.39 8.17
CA ARG A 202 23.20 -10.26 8.99
C ARG A 202 22.35 -10.95 10.03
N ASP A 203 22.36 -12.28 10.03
CA ASP A 203 21.63 -13.12 11.00
C ASP A 203 20.19 -12.61 11.20
N GLU A 204 19.51 -12.36 10.06
CA GLU A 204 18.18 -11.75 10.03
C GLU A 204 17.14 -12.63 10.72
N VAL A 205 16.23 -11.97 11.42
CA VAL A 205 15.04 -12.62 11.98
C VAL A 205 13.93 -12.56 10.93
N GLU A 206 13.49 -13.73 10.48
CA GLU A 206 12.35 -13.83 9.59
C GLU A 206 11.04 -13.83 10.37
N ILE A 207 10.17 -12.88 10.08
CA ILE A 207 8.84 -12.77 10.66
C ILE A 207 7.81 -12.91 9.55
N THR A 208 6.94 -13.90 9.66
CA THR A 208 5.83 -14.08 8.72
C THR A 208 4.50 -14.02 9.45
N VAL A 209 3.78 -12.94 9.21
CA VAL A 209 2.40 -12.80 9.67
C VAL A 209 1.49 -13.23 8.53
N PRO A 210 0.79 -14.37 8.66
CA PRO A 210 -0.18 -14.79 7.65
C PRO A 210 -1.29 -13.74 7.54
N ALA A 211 -1.88 -13.66 6.35
CA ALA A 211 -3.14 -12.92 6.22
C ALA A 211 -4.15 -13.57 7.17
N ASP A 212 -4.55 -12.82 8.19
CA ASP A 212 -5.47 -13.29 9.21
C ASP A 212 -6.80 -13.63 8.56
N THR A 213 -7.16 -14.91 8.57
CA THR A 213 -8.42 -15.39 7.97
C THR A 213 -9.63 -14.84 8.72
N ASP A 214 -9.47 -14.57 10.01
CA ASP A 214 -10.54 -14.05 10.88
C ASP A 214 -10.72 -12.52 10.79
N ASN A 215 -9.66 -11.80 10.35
CA ASN A 215 -9.68 -10.34 10.12
C ASN A 215 -9.64 -9.96 8.63
N ARG A 216 -9.93 -10.90 7.74
CA ARG A 216 -10.08 -10.55 6.31
C ARG A 216 -11.17 -9.49 6.18
N PRO A 217 -10.93 -8.42 5.40
CA PRO A 217 -11.97 -7.45 5.11
C PRO A 217 -13.20 -8.18 4.58
N ASP A 218 -14.39 -7.88 5.14
CA ASP A 218 -15.65 -8.44 4.66
C ASP A 218 -16.01 -7.80 3.32
N ILE A 219 -15.43 -8.35 2.25
CA ILE A 219 -15.58 -7.84 0.87
C ILE A 219 -16.35 -8.85 0.05
N THR A 220 -17.57 -8.49 -0.31
CA THR A 220 -18.31 -9.26 -1.31
C THR A 220 -17.76 -8.97 -2.70
N GLN A 221 -17.37 -10.01 -3.43
CA GLN A 221 -16.71 -9.86 -4.71
C GLN A 221 -17.58 -10.39 -5.84
N TYR A 222 -17.77 -9.55 -6.83
CA TYR A 222 -18.56 -9.83 -8.01
C TYR A 222 -17.73 -9.76 -9.29
N SER A 223 -18.16 -10.52 -10.31
CA SER A 223 -17.68 -10.34 -11.68
C SER A 223 -18.87 -10.14 -12.60
N ILE A 224 -18.74 -9.23 -13.57
CA ILE A 224 -19.74 -8.99 -14.58
C ILE A 224 -19.10 -9.04 -15.96
N THR A 225 -19.69 -9.83 -16.85
CA THR A 225 -19.21 -9.98 -18.23
C THR A 225 -20.01 -9.10 -19.18
N CYS A 226 -19.33 -8.30 -20.00
CA CYS A 226 -19.95 -7.50 -21.03
C CYS A 226 -19.03 -7.38 -22.26
N PRO A 227 -19.52 -6.98 -23.43
CA PRO A 227 -18.67 -6.65 -24.57
C PRO A 227 -17.65 -5.57 -24.23
N PRO A 228 -16.40 -5.64 -24.74
CA PRO A 228 -15.34 -4.67 -24.40
C PRO A 228 -15.74 -3.20 -24.63
N LEU A 229 -16.55 -2.94 -25.63
CA LEU A 229 -17.03 -1.59 -25.96
C LEU A 229 -18.08 -1.06 -24.96
N GLU A 230 -18.71 -1.93 -24.20
CA GLU A 230 -19.75 -1.59 -23.23
C GLU A 230 -19.22 -1.44 -21.79
N LYS A 231 -17.91 -1.70 -21.55
CA LYS A 231 -17.34 -1.65 -20.20
C LYS A 231 -17.54 -0.30 -19.53
N ILE A 232 -17.46 0.81 -20.27
CA ILE A 232 -17.64 2.18 -19.73
C ILE A 232 -19.09 2.39 -19.28
N ASP A 233 -20.05 2.00 -20.12
CA ASP A 233 -21.47 2.06 -19.80
C ASP A 233 -21.79 1.17 -18.57
N MET A 234 -21.13 0.03 -18.48
CA MET A 234 -21.24 -0.89 -17.36
C MET A 234 -20.80 -0.25 -16.04
N VAL A 235 -19.65 0.49 -16.03
CA VAL A 235 -19.22 1.26 -14.86
C VAL A 235 -20.28 2.27 -14.43
N SER A 236 -20.77 3.06 -15.39
CA SER A 236 -21.82 4.06 -15.12
C SER A 236 -23.09 3.41 -14.54
N ARG A 237 -23.51 2.28 -15.13
CA ARG A 237 -24.68 1.54 -14.68
C ARG A 237 -24.51 0.97 -13.27
N LEU A 238 -23.35 0.38 -12.96
CA LEU A 238 -23.02 -0.14 -11.63
C LEU A 238 -23.11 0.97 -10.56
N ILE A 239 -22.45 2.11 -10.82
CA ILE A 239 -22.44 3.24 -9.88
C ILE A 239 -23.86 3.73 -9.58
N ARG A 240 -24.70 3.89 -10.61
CA ARG A 240 -26.09 4.35 -10.46
C ARG A 240 -26.99 3.34 -9.77
N THR A 241 -26.89 2.06 -10.16
CA THR A 241 -27.76 0.99 -9.61
C THR A 241 -27.45 0.72 -8.16
N LEU A 242 -26.16 0.65 -7.80
CA LEU A 242 -25.72 0.40 -6.43
C LEU A 242 -25.72 1.68 -5.56
N ARG A 243 -26.02 2.85 -6.13
CA ARG A 243 -26.02 4.16 -5.46
C ARG A 243 -24.73 4.43 -4.70
N LEU A 244 -23.59 4.15 -5.38
CA LEU A 244 -22.28 4.28 -4.78
C LEU A 244 -21.90 5.75 -4.58
N GLU A 245 -21.52 6.12 -3.35
CA GLU A 245 -21.12 7.48 -2.98
C GLU A 245 -19.61 7.69 -3.05
N ARG A 246 -18.84 6.64 -2.74
CA ARG A 246 -17.36 6.64 -2.78
C ARG A 246 -16.82 5.42 -3.48
N THR A 247 -16.30 5.59 -4.68
CA THR A 247 -15.84 4.48 -5.51
C THR A 247 -14.44 4.73 -6.05
N ILE A 248 -13.59 3.70 -6.02
CA ILE A 248 -12.34 3.70 -6.77
C ILE A 248 -12.48 2.76 -7.97
N VAL A 249 -12.12 3.27 -9.15
CA VAL A 249 -12.09 2.48 -10.40
C VAL A 249 -10.66 2.29 -10.85
N PHE A 250 -10.23 1.04 -10.99
CA PHE A 250 -8.86 0.70 -11.38
C PHE A 250 -8.76 0.37 -12.87
N CYS A 251 -7.80 1.02 -13.54
CA CYS A 251 -7.39 0.75 -14.92
C CYS A 251 -5.91 0.36 -14.98
N ASN A 252 -5.53 -0.51 -15.91
CA ASN A 252 -4.13 -0.90 -16.09
C ASN A 252 -3.29 0.19 -16.77
N THR A 253 -3.89 1.11 -17.55
CA THR A 253 -3.17 2.14 -18.29
C THR A 253 -3.63 3.56 -17.98
N LYS A 254 -2.69 4.52 -18.04
CA LYS A 254 -2.97 5.96 -17.90
C LYS A 254 -3.94 6.49 -18.95
N VAL A 255 -3.83 6.00 -20.19
CA VAL A 255 -4.71 6.39 -21.31
C VAL A 255 -6.14 5.99 -21.01
N MET A 256 -6.35 4.76 -20.49
CA MET A 256 -7.68 4.31 -20.11
C MET A 256 -8.23 5.08 -18.92
N CYS A 257 -7.40 5.42 -17.91
CA CYS A 257 -7.83 6.28 -16.81
C CYS A 257 -8.39 7.62 -17.30
N GLN A 258 -7.69 8.29 -18.20
CA GLN A 258 -8.14 9.58 -18.77
C GLN A 258 -9.42 9.41 -19.59
N ARG A 259 -9.48 8.42 -20.47
CA ARG A 259 -10.64 8.14 -21.30
C ARG A 259 -11.88 7.85 -20.44
N LEU A 260 -11.74 6.94 -19.49
CA LEU A 260 -12.84 6.58 -18.59
C LEU A 260 -13.33 7.80 -17.78
N ARG A 261 -12.43 8.65 -17.28
CA ARG A 261 -12.79 9.90 -16.62
C ARG A 261 -13.62 10.79 -17.53
N ASP A 262 -13.15 11.03 -18.77
CA ASP A 262 -13.82 11.91 -19.70
C ASP A 262 -15.21 11.40 -20.12
N ASP A 263 -15.33 10.09 -20.28
CA ASP A 263 -16.60 9.43 -20.64
C ASP A 263 -17.59 9.49 -19.48
N LEU A 264 -17.18 9.18 -18.23
CA LEU A 264 -18.04 9.25 -17.05
C LEU A 264 -18.52 10.68 -16.79
N VAL A 265 -17.64 11.69 -16.95
CA VAL A 265 -18.01 13.11 -16.81
C VAL A 265 -19.04 13.50 -17.89
N ARG A 266 -18.86 13.06 -19.14
CA ARG A 266 -19.87 13.27 -20.22
C ARG A 266 -21.23 12.62 -19.90
N MET A 267 -21.23 11.51 -19.18
CA MET A 267 -22.43 10.83 -18.70
C MET A 267 -23.05 11.50 -17.46
N GLY A 268 -22.50 12.63 -16.99
CA GLY A 268 -23.00 13.38 -15.84
C GLY A 268 -22.61 12.77 -14.47
N LEU A 269 -21.53 11.99 -14.43
CA LEU A 269 -20.94 11.49 -13.19
C LEU A 269 -19.72 12.34 -12.80
N ASP A 270 -19.62 12.73 -11.53
CA ASP A 270 -18.49 13.50 -11.05
C ASP A 270 -17.30 12.55 -10.78
N ALA A 271 -16.29 12.62 -11.63
CA ALA A 271 -15.13 11.74 -11.61
C ALA A 271 -13.84 12.50 -11.91
N ASP A 272 -12.76 12.15 -11.23
CA ASP A 272 -11.40 12.57 -11.60
C ASP A 272 -10.43 11.39 -11.57
N CYS A 273 -9.25 11.56 -12.16
CA CYS A 273 -8.30 10.46 -12.29
C CYS A 273 -6.93 10.83 -11.74
N ILE A 274 -6.18 9.79 -11.33
CA ILE A 274 -4.79 9.87 -10.91
C ILE A 274 -3.95 8.82 -11.64
N HIS A 275 -2.82 9.26 -12.21
CA HIS A 275 -1.80 8.40 -12.83
C HIS A 275 -0.45 9.11 -12.84
N GLY A 276 0.61 8.40 -13.20
CA GLY A 276 2.00 8.88 -13.05
C GLY A 276 2.35 10.18 -13.77
N GLU A 277 1.62 10.55 -14.84
CA GLU A 277 1.88 11.79 -15.61
C GLU A 277 1.14 13.03 -15.08
N ILE A 278 0.21 12.84 -14.15
CA ILE A 278 -0.50 13.99 -13.56
C ILE A 278 0.45 14.74 -12.60
N PRO A 279 0.55 16.09 -12.75
CA PRO A 279 1.36 16.90 -11.86
C PRO A 279 1.00 16.68 -10.38
N GLN A 280 2.01 16.63 -9.52
CA GLN A 280 1.83 16.29 -8.11
C GLN A 280 0.80 17.17 -7.38
N GLN A 281 0.83 18.47 -7.61
CA GLN A 281 -0.14 19.39 -7.00
C GLN A 281 -1.59 19.04 -7.37
N LYS A 282 -1.82 18.61 -8.63
CA LYS A 282 -3.14 18.18 -9.08
C LYS A 282 -3.51 16.85 -8.42
N ARG A 283 -2.58 15.88 -8.31
CA ARG A 283 -2.82 14.60 -7.62
C ARG A 283 -3.22 14.82 -6.17
N GLU A 284 -2.47 15.65 -5.43
CA GLU A 284 -2.75 15.98 -4.03
C GLU A 284 -4.12 16.65 -3.88
N LYS A 285 -4.47 17.57 -4.80
CA LYS A 285 -5.79 18.21 -4.82
C LYS A 285 -6.91 17.19 -5.05
N THR A 286 -6.79 16.35 -6.09
CA THR A 286 -7.77 15.30 -6.41
C THR A 286 -7.94 14.35 -5.22
N MET A 287 -6.83 13.89 -4.63
CA MET A 287 -6.84 13.02 -3.45
C MET A 287 -7.54 13.65 -2.25
N ARG A 288 -7.24 14.94 -1.96
CA ARG A 288 -7.90 15.65 -0.87
C ARG A 288 -9.40 15.77 -1.12
N THR A 289 -9.80 16.13 -2.35
CA THR A 289 -11.21 16.25 -2.72
C THR A 289 -11.96 14.93 -2.58
N PHE A 290 -11.29 13.82 -2.92
CA PHE A 290 -11.85 12.47 -2.74
C PHE A 290 -11.92 12.06 -1.26
N LYS A 291 -10.88 12.33 -0.46
CA LYS A 291 -10.87 12.10 0.99
C LYS A 291 -11.98 12.89 1.70
N ASP A 292 -12.18 14.13 1.30
CA ASP A 292 -13.23 15.01 1.84
C ASP A 292 -14.67 14.60 1.43
N GLY A 293 -14.82 13.55 0.61
CA GLY A 293 -16.12 13.07 0.11
C GLY A 293 -16.78 14.01 -0.94
N LYS A 294 -16.01 14.97 -1.47
CA LYS A 294 -16.51 15.93 -2.48
C LYS A 294 -16.38 15.42 -3.92
N LEU A 295 -15.58 14.38 -4.14
CA LEU A 295 -15.40 13.68 -5.40
C LEU A 295 -15.86 12.23 -5.20
N PRO A 296 -16.97 11.79 -5.80
CA PRO A 296 -17.50 10.45 -5.56
C PRO A 296 -16.72 9.34 -6.29
N ILE A 297 -16.09 9.64 -7.44
CA ILE A 297 -15.44 8.62 -8.25
C ILE A 297 -13.99 9.00 -8.50
N LEU A 298 -13.08 8.14 -8.01
CA LEU A 298 -11.64 8.24 -8.28
C LEU A 298 -11.23 7.13 -9.24
N ILE A 299 -10.61 7.50 -10.36
CA ILE A 299 -10.08 6.54 -11.32
C ILE A 299 -8.56 6.50 -11.18
N ALA A 300 -7.96 5.33 -11.08
CA ALA A 300 -6.54 5.21 -10.77
C ALA A 300 -5.85 4.06 -11.52
N THR A 301 -4.55 4.25 -11.79
CA THR A 301 -3.66 3.10 -12.10
C THR A 301 -3.08 2.53 -10.81
N ASP A 302 -2.63 1.27 -10.81
CA ASP A 302 -2.00 0.65 -9.66
C ASP A 302 -0.83 1.48 -9.11
N VAL A 303 0.05 1.95 -10.00
CA VAL A 303 1.21 2.77 -9.62
C VAL A 303 0.79 4.07 -8.93
N ALA A 304 -0.27 4.71 -9.38
CA ALA A 304 -0.73 5.97 -8.81
C ALA A 304 -1.58 5.80 -7.54
N SER A 305 -2.25 4.67 -7.41
CA SER A 305 -3.05 4.34 -6.22
C SER A 305 -2.23 3.76 -5.07
N ARG A 306 -0.99 3.42 -5.34
CA ARG A 306 -0.04 2.91 -4.35
C ARG A 306 0.32 4.00 -3.35
N GLY A 307 0.28 3.66 -2.06
CA GLY A 307 0.51 4.62 -0.98
C GLY A 307 -0.64 5.63 -0.77
N ILE A 308 -1.76 5.44 -1.46
CA ILE A 308 -2.96 6.21 -1.18
C ILE A 308 -3.56 5.69 0.13
N ASP A 309 -3.51 6.52 1.15
CA ASP A 309 -4.26 6.37 2.38
C ASP A 309 -5.72 6.77 2.12
N VAL A 310 -6.41 5.99 1.30
CA VAL A 310 -7.85 6.04 1.12
C VAL A 310 -8.38 4.65 1.36
N ASP A 311 -8.91 4.51 2.52
CA ASP A 311 -9.60 3.33 2.97
C ASP A 311 -11.09 3.66 3.12
N ASP A 312 -11.90 2.62 3.27
CA ASP A 312 -13.32 2.76 3.56
C ASP A 312 -14.15 3.38 2.41
N VAL A 313 -13.84 2.95 1.17
CA VAL A 313 -14.71 3.23 0.02
C VAL A 313 -15.85 2.20 -0.04
N ASP A 314 -17.00 2.60 -0.60
CA ASP A 314 -18.16 1.72 -0.72
C ASP A 314 -17.89 0.56 -1.69
N CYS A 315 -17.21 0.88 -2.78
CA CYS A 315 -16.95 -0.09 -3.83
C CYS A 315 -15.58 0.13 -4.49
N VAL A 316 -14.94 -0.98 -4.84
CA VAL A 316 -13.81 -1.02 -5.76
C VAL A 316 -14.28 -1.65 -7.07
N ILE A 317 -14.08 -0.95 -8.19
CA ILE A 317 -14.36 -1.47 -9.53
C ILE A 317 -13.03 -1.72 -10.23
N ASN A 318 -12.75 -2.97 -10.57
CA ASN A 318 -11.67 -3.31 -11.50
C ASN A 318 -12.21 -3.20 -12.92
N TYR A 319 -11.99 -2.05 -13.57
CA TYR A 319 -12.28 -1.86 -15.00
C TYR A 319 -11.43 -2.81 -15.84
N ASP A 320 -10.15 -2.91 -15.50
CA ASP A 320 -9.22 -3.91 -16.03
C ASP A 320 -8.80 -4.86 -14.90
N VAL A 321 -8.76 -6.16 -15.19
CA VAL A 321 -8.18 -7.15 -14.29
C VAL A 321 -6.67 -6.90 -14.20
N PRO A 322 -6.06 -6.86 -13.01
CA PRO A 322 -4.64 -6.62 -12.88
C PRO A 322 -3.82 -7.79 -13.42
N GLU A 323 -2.60 -7.49 -13.89
CA GLU A 323 -1.67 -8.50 -14.38
C GLU A 323 -1.11 -9.37 -13.24
N GLU A 324 -0.81 -8.75 -12.10
CA GLU A 324 -0.30 -9.42 -10.91
C GLU A 324 -1.42 -9.75 -9.90
N ASN A 325 -1.35 -10.96 -9.32
CA ASN A 325 -2.38 -11.43 -8.40
C ASN A 325 -2.47 -10.58 -7.11
N GLU A 326 -1.33 -10.12 -6.63
CA GLU A 326 -1.21 -9.29 -5.43
C GLU A 326 -1.89 -7.93 -5.60
N TYR A 327 -1.83 -7.34 -6.80
CA TYR A 327 -2.48 -6.06 -7.07
C TYR A 327 -4.00 -6.14 -6.91
N TYR A 328 -4.59 -7.27 -7.25
CA TYR A 328 -6.00 -7.48 -7.01
C TYR A 328 -6.35 -7.35 -5.52
N ILE A 329 -5.59 -8.01 -4.66
CA ILE A 329 -5.79 -7.97 -3.20
C ILE A 329 -5.59 -6.53 -2.68
N HIS A 330 -4.56 -5.83 -3.15
CA HIS A 330 -4.29 -4.45 -2.78
C HIS A 330 -5.39 -3.47 -3.24
N ARG A 331 -5.98 -3.70 -4.43
CA ARG A 331 -7.09 -2.90 -4.95
C ARG A 331 -8.34 -3.10 -4.10
N ILE A 332 -8.79 -4.33 -3.94
CA ILE A 332 -10.03 -4.61 -3.20
C ILE A 332 -9.89 -4.25 -1.72
N GLY A 333 -8.70 -4.34 -1.15
CA GLY A 333 -8.41 -3.93 0.23
C GLY A 333 -8.58 -2.43 0.51
N ARG A 334 -9.05 -1.61 -0.45
CA ARG A 334 -9.48 -0.22 -0.23
C ARG A 334 -10.90 -0.13 0.31
N THR A 335 -11.65 -1.22 0.31
CA THR A 335 -13.00 -1.34 0.89
C THR A 335 -13.04 -2.41 1.98
N GLY A 336 -14.13 -2.50 2.73
CA GLY A 336 -14.36 -3.55 3.73
C GLY A 336 -13.50 -3.42 4.99
N ARG A 337 -12.98 -2.24 5.33
CA ARG A 337 -12.20 -2.00 6.55
C ARG A 337 -13.08 -1.53 7.72
N ALA A 338 -12.51 -1.52 8.92
CA ALA A 338 -13.17 -1.06 10.15
C ALA A 338 -14.52 -1.74 10.44
N LYS A 339 -14.64 -3.05 10.14
CA LYS A 339 -15.88 -3.86 10.32
C LYS A 339 -17.05 -3.45 9.43
N LYS A 340 -16.82 -2.66 8.38
CA LYS A 340 -17.81 -2.38 7.35
C LYS A 340 -17.74 -3.42 6.23
N LYS A 341 -18.89 -3.72 5.63
CA LYS A 341 -18.94 -4.58 4.44
C LYS A 341 -18.52 -3.77 3.22
N GLY A 342 -17.61 -4.33 2.43
CA GLY A 342 -17.14 -3.74 1.18
C GLY A 342 -17.65 -4.49 -0.04
N ILE A 343 -17.66 -3.83 -1.19
CA ILE A 343 -18.01 -4.43 -2.48
C ILE A 343 -16.83 -4.27 -3.44
N ALA A 344 -16.49 -5.34 -4.14
CA ALA A 344 -15.55 -5.29 -5.26
C ALA A 344 -16.19 -5.89 -6.51
N VAL A 345 -16.12 -5.20 -7.64
CA VAL A 345 -16.68 -5.66 -8.91
C VAL A 345 -15.60 -5.66 -9.98
N SER A 346 -15.41 -6.80 -10.65
CA SER A 346 -14.48 -6.93 -11.79
C SER A 346 -15.25 -7.01 -13.11
N ILE A 347 -14.96 -6.11 -14.06
CA ILE A 347 -15.63 -6.07 -15.36
C ILE A 347 -14.79 -6.84 -16.37
N LEU A 348 -15.39 -7.87 -16.96
CA LEU A 348 -14.73 -8.81 -17.85
C LEU A 348 -15.24 -8.63 -19.28
N GLY A 349 -14.38 -8.18 -20.17
CA GLY A 349 -14.72 -7.97 -21.60
C GLY A 349 -14.20 -9.07 -22.51
N THR A 350 -13.20 -9.85 -22.05
CA THR A 350 -12.49 -10.82 -22.88
C THR A 350 -12.26 -12.15 -22.14
N PHE A 351 -12.03 -13.22 -22.90
CA PHE A 351 -11.68 -14.51 -22.31
C PHE A 351 -10.37 -14.49 -21.50
N PRO A 352 -9.28 -13.82 -21.91
CA PRO A 352 -8.09 -13.68 -21.10
C PRO A 352 -8.35 -13.02 -19.73
N GLU A 353 -9.20 -11.99 -19.65
CA GLU A 353 -9.58 -11.37 -18.38
C GLU A 353 -10.34 -12.34 -17.46
N GLN A 354 -11.23 -13.16 -18.03
CA GLN A 354 -11.94 -14.20 -17.27
C GLN A 354 -10.98 -15.25 -16.71
N ALA A 355 -10.04 -15.72 -17.55
CA ALA A 355 -9.03 -16.68 -17.14
C ALA A 355 -8.12 -16.12 -16.04
N LYS A 356 -7.70 -14.85 -16.18
CA LYS A 356 -6.86 -14.18 -15.18
C LYS A 356 -7.60 -13.98 -13.85
N LEU A 357 -8.86 -13.58 -13.87
CA LEU A 357 -9.65 -13.45 -12.64
C LEU A 357 -9.83 -14.80 -11.93
N ALA A 358 -10.01 -15.89 -12.69
CA ALA A 358 -10.10 -17.25 -12.13
C ALA A 358 -8.77 -17.68 -11.48
N GLU A 359 -7.62 -17.34 -12.07
CA GLU A 359 -6.29 -17.55 -11.49
C GLU A 359 -6.14 -16.77 -10.18
N ILE A 360 -6.51 -15.48 -10.17
CA ILE A 360 -6.48 -14.60 -9.00
C ILE A 360 -7.36 -15.15 -7.87
N ALA A 361 -8.58 -15.58 -8.18
CA ALA A 361 -9.51 -16.16 -7.21
C ALA A 361 -8.94 -17.43 -6.55
N LYS A 362 -8.27 -18.27 -7.34
CA LYS A 362 -7.57 -19.45 -6.83
C LYS A 362 -6.37 -19.08 -5.94
N TYR A 363 -5.58 -18.10 -6.35
CA TYR A 363 -4.41 -17.62 -5.60
C TYR A 363 -4.80 -17.00 -4.26
N SER A 364 -5.82 -16.15 -4.26
CA SER A 364 -6.27 -15.40 -3.08
C SER A 364 -7.23 -16.16 -2.17
N HIS A 365 -7.70 -17.34 -2.60
CA HIS A 365 -8.76 -18.09 -1.94
C HIS A 365 -10.06 -17.27 -1.72
N TYR A 366 -10.32 -16.32 -2.61
CA TYR A 366 -11.57 -15.57 -2.63
C TYR A 366 -12.62 -16.22 -3.54
N VAL A 367 -13.88 -16.06 -3.15
CA VAL A 367 -15.01 -16.43 -3.99
C VAL A 367 -15.50 -15.19 -4.72
N VAL A 368 -15.43 -15.21 -6.04
CA VAL A 368 -15.94 -14.13 -6.90
C VAL A 368 -17.25 -14.63 -7.53
N GLN A 369 -18.36 -13.96 -7.21
CA GLN A 369 -19.69 -14.35 -7.68
C GLN A 369 -19.97 -13.71 -9.04
N PRO A 370 -20.28 -14.48 -10.10
CA PRO A 370 -20.70 -13.91 -11.37
C PRO A 370 -22.11 -13.30 -11.25
N VAL A 371 -22.26 -12.06 -11.75
CA VAL A 371 -23.53 -11.34 -11.70
C VAL A 371 -23.85 -10.73 -13.07
N LYS A 372 -25.15 -10.46 -13.30
CA LYS A 372 -25.64 -9.73 -14.46
C LYS A 372 -26.78 -8.80 -14.09
N PHE A 373 -27.06 -7.85 -14.95
CA PHE A 373 -28.26 -7.05 -14.83
C PHE A 373 -29.47 -7.78 -15.40
N ALA A 374 -30.51 -7.92 -14.60
CA ALA A 374 -31.81 -8.39 -15.05
C ALA A 374 -32.53 -7.33 -15.91
N GLU A 375 -33.66 -7.70 -16.53
CA GLU A 375 -34.46 -6.79 -17.39
C GLU A 375 -35.01 -5.56 -16.62
N ASP A 376 -35.30 -5.73 -15.34
CA ASP A 376 -35.74 -4.66 -14.43
C ASP A 376 -34.60 -3.75 -13.95
N GLY A 377 -33.36 -4.05 -14.36
CA GLY A 377 -32.16 -3.33 -13.97
C GLY A 377 -31.53 -3.73 -12.63
N ALA A 378 -32.08 -4.72 -11.93
CA ALA A 378 -31.48 -5.25 -10.72
C ALA A 378 -30.23 -6.09 -11.01
N LEU A 379 -29.26 -6.08 -10.09
CA LEU A 379 -28.08 -6.95 -10.15
C LEU A 379 -28.45 -8.32 -9.56
N VAL A 380 -28.35 -9.37 -10.37
CA VAL A 380 -28.71 -10.73 -10.00
C VAL A 380 -27.53 -11.68 -10.21
N GLU A 381 -27.44 -12.73 -9.42
CA GLU A 381 -26.43 -13.76 -9.61
C GLU A 381 -26.62 -14.46 -10.96
N GLU A 382 -25.51 -14.75 -11.62
CA GLU A 382 -25.49 -15.52 -12.85
C GLU A 382 -25.15 -16.98 -12.51
N GLU A 383 -26.00 -17.94 -12.90
CA GLU A 383 -25.66 -19.34 -12.73
C GLU A 383 -24.35 -19.66 -13.48
N PRO A 384 -23.39 -20.35 -12.83
CA PRO A 384 -22.16 -20.74 -13.50
C PRO A 384 -22.49 -21.56 -14.76
N PRO A 385 -21.78 -21.32 -15.89
CA PRO A 385 -22.04 -22.05 -17.12
C PRO A 385 -21.91 -23.54 -16.88
N LYS A 386 -22.97 -24.33 -17.21
CA LYS A 386 -22.95 -25.78 -17.09
C LYS A 386 -21.74 -26.32 -17.87
N PRO A 387 -20.93 -27.22 -17.30
CA PRO A 387 -19.75 -27.74 -17.96
C PRO A 387 -20.15 -28.30 -19.33
N ARG A 388 -19.59 -27.76 -20.41
CA ARG A 388 -19.82 -28.31 -21.75
C ARG A 388 -19.40 -29.77 -21.73
N LYS A 389 -20.34 -30.66 -21.99
CA LYS A 389 -20.04 -32.09 -22.17
C LYS A 389 -18.97 -32.21 -23.26
N ALA A 390 -17.85 -32.83 -22.92
CA ALA A 390 -16.81 -33.10 -23.91
C ALA A 390 -17.42 -33.83 -25.11
N PRO A 391 -17.07 -33.42 -26.36
CA PRO A 391 -17.59 -34.14 -27.52
C PRO A 391 -17.14 -35.59 -27.46
N PRO A 392 -18.00 -36.55 -27.86
CA PRO A 392 -17.69 -37.96 -27.80
C PRO A 392 -16.40 -38.23 -28.60
N ARG A 393 -15.42 -38.87 -27.95
CA ARG A 393 -14.18 -39.28 -28.63
C ARG A 393 -14.59 -40.19 -29.82
N ARG A 394 -14.38 -39.70 -31.04
CA ARG A 394 -14.48 -40.54 -32.24
C ARG A 394 -13.44 -41.65 -32.10
N ARG A 395 -13.94 -42.89 -31.91
CA ARG A 395 -13.11 -44.08 -32.08
C ARG A 395 -12.77 -44.19 -33.56
N PHE A 396 -11.50 -43.94 -33.90
CA PHE A 396 -11.02 -44.40 -35.21
C PHE A 396 -10.97 -45.92 -35.16
N ARG A 397 -11.66 -46.55 -36.12
CA ARG A 397 -11.48 -47.96 -36.48
C ARG A 397 -10.33 -48.10 -37.45
#